data_afbe74ce7a9c5c2a2ad552bd3a3351cb
#
_entry.id   afbe74ce7a9c5c2a2ad552bd3a3351cb
#
_cell.length_a   1.000
_cell.length_b   1.000
_cell.length_c   1.000
_cell.angle_alpha   90.00
_cell.angle_beta   90.00
_cell.angle_gamma   90.00
#
_symmetry.space_group_name_H-M   'P 1'
#
loop_
_entity.id
_entity.type
_entity.pdbx_description
1 polymer ?
#
loop_
_entity_poly.entity_id
_entity_poly.type
_entity_poly.pdbx_seq_one_letter_code
_entity_poly.pdbx_strand_id
1 'polypeptide(L)'
;MKLEKLYDLYEAGKVSKRLYWELARERLVPLLEVQKIIKKNPYCKNVEIREDGIVLKTQDIELFFDMTQNICRAETILIGTEGEEIDFMSRFIPAGATIFDIGANVGRVSLGLAKAHEDSTIYAFEPVEETFHGLEKNLRLNGEEEHVKAYHMGFYSESGDLKFFVPAANEAASLRPITDTYYFKEGDQGQGECQDRLEEIVCPVDTLDDFVEKHDVKRLDFIKCDTEGAEKMVFSGGIHVFRDLRPVVYTEMLRKHAARFDYHPNEIIEMFTGWGYGCYTSENEKLIPFEKMDESTTETNFFFLHGEKHRELLEKYGD
;
A
#
# COMPACT_ATOMS: atom_id res chain seq x y z
N MET A 1 30.71 3.86 -13.76
CA MET A 1 31.22 2.48 -13.94
C MET A 1 30.67 1.63 -12.81
N LYS A 2 30.07 0.46 -13.10
CA LYS A 2 29.53 -0.45 -12.07
C LYS A 2 30.65 -0.95 -11.17
N LEU A 3 30.35 -1.26 -9.88
CA LEU A 3 31.35 -1.70 -8.89
C LEU A 3 32.03 -3.02 -9.30
N GLU A 4 31.26 -3.95 -9.86
CA GLU A 4 31.71 -5.22 -10.42
C GLU A 4 32.82 -4.99 -11.48
N LYS A 5 32.53 -4.15 -12.48
CA LYS A 5 33.52 -3.80 -13.52
C LYS A 5 34.77 -3.13 -12.95
N LEU A 6 34.61 -2.37 -11.86
CA LEU A 6 35.75 -1.76 -11.15
C LEU A 6 36.59 -2.84 -10.45
N TYR A 7 35.93 -3.84 -9.84
CA TYR A 7 36.58 -4.98 -9.22
C TYR A 7 37.37 -5.82 -10.25
N ASP A 8 36.77 -6.13 -11.40
CA ASP A 8 37.40 -6.86 -12.49
C ASP A 8 38.65 -6.15 -13.01
N LEU A 9 38.58 -4.82 -13.13
CA LEU A 9 39.74 -4.01 -13.55
C LEU A 9 40.87 -4.02 -12.51
N TYR A 10 40.50 -4.08 -11.22
CA TYR A 10 41.46 -4.19 -10.13
C TYR A 10 42.14 -5.57 -10.14
N GLU A 11 41.36 -6.65 -10.21
CA GLU A 11 41.90 -8.04 -10.30
C GLU A 11 42.78 -8.23 -11.55
N ALA A 12 42.40 -7.60 -12.67
CA ALA A 12 43.21 -7.62 -13.90
C ALA A 12 44.46 -6.72 -13.85
N GLY A 13 44.73 -6.06 -12.71
CA GLY A 13 45.87 -5.17 -12.54
C GLY A 13 45.80 -3.87 -13.36
N LYS A 14 44.63 -3.54 -13.92
CA LYS A 14 44.40 -2.35 -14.75
C LYS A 14 44.10 -1.09 -13.94
N VAL A 15 43.80 -1.25 -12.67
CA VAL A 15 43.51 -0.19 -11.70
C VAL A 15 44.35 -0.44 -10.46
N SER A 16 45.02 0.62 -9.95
CA SER A 16 45.81 0.50 -8.73
C SER A 16 44.89 0.30 -7.52
N LYS A 17 45.42 -0.38 -6.48
CA LYS A 17 44.69 -0.60 -5.21
C LYS A 17 44.18 0.69 -4.62
N ARG A 18 44.95 1.79 -4.67
CA ARG A 18 44.54 3.11 -4.18
C ARG A 18 43.34 3.66 -4.95
N LEU A 19 43.39 3.63 -6.28
CA LEU A 19 42.31 4.14 -7.13
C LEU A 19 41.05 3.28 -7.00
N TYR A 20 41.21 1.94 -6.88
CA TYR A 20 40.11 1.03 -6.59
C TYR A 20 39.37 1.45 -5.30
N TRP A 21 40.12 1.65 -4.20
CA TRP A 21 39.47 2.03 -2.92
C TRP A 21 38.87 3.43 -2.93
N GLU A 22 39.48 4.39 -3.63
CA GLU A 22 38.88 5.72 -3.80
C GLU A 22 37.53 5.64 -4.51
N LEU A 23 37.48 4.95 -5.64
CA LEU A 23 36.23 4.79 -6.43
C LEU A 23 35.18 3.86 -5.77
N ALA A 24 35.61 2.83 -5.05
CA ALA A 24 34.72 1.96 -4.29
C ALA A 24 34.13 2.68 -3.09
N ARG A 25 34.90 3.51 -2.39
CA ARG A 25 34.46 4.29 -1.24
C ARG A 25 33.30 5.21 -1.58
N GLU A 26 33.36 5.93 -2.70
CA GLU A 26 32.27 6.80 -3.16
C GLU A 26 30.92 6.06 -3.31
N ARG A 27 30.95 4.75 -3.58
CA ARG A 27 29.77 3.90 -3.73
C ARG A 27 29.35 3.22 -2.44
N LEU A 28 30.28 2.99 -1.52
CA LEU A 28 30.01 2.33 -0.24
C LEU A 28 29.54 3.32 0.84
N VAL A 29 29.92 4.61 0.73
CA VAL A 29 29.49 5.65 1.68
C VAL A 29 27.96 5.77 1.76
N PRO A 30 27.20 5.78 0.65
CA PRO A 30 25.73 5.80 0.72
C PRO A 30 25.14 4.63 1.51
N LEU A 31 25.72 3.42 1.42
CA LEU A 31 25.27 2.26 2.21
C LEU A 31 25.42 2.49 3.72
N LEU A 32 26.48 3.20 4.15
CA LEU A 32 26.66 3.57 5.56
C LEU A 32 25.66 4.61 6.02
N GLU A 33 25.19 5.48 5.11
CA GLU A 33 24.14 6.45 5.40
C GLU A 33 22.78 5.77 5.54
N VAL A 34 22.44 4.84 4.66
CA VAL A 34 21.26 3.97 4.80
C VAL A 34 21.27 3.26 6.16
N GLN A 35 22.40 2.68 6.58
CA GLN A 35 22.52 2.05 7.88
C GLN A 35 22.27 3.01 9.06
N LYS A 36 22.64 4.28 8.92
CA LYS A 36 22.31 5.30 9.95
C LYS A 36 20.82 5.62 10.01
N ILE A 37 20.14 5.64 8.86
CA ILE A 37 18.69 5.85 8.77
C ILE A 37 17.98 4.65 9.43
N ILE A 38 18.34 3.41 9.05
CA ILE A 38 17.80 2.19 9.65
C ILE A 38 17.90 2.21 11.18
N LYS A 39 19.06 2.59 11.72
CA LYS A 39 19.27 2.67 13.18
C LYS A 39 18.39 3.71 13.88
N LYS A 40 17.85 4.68 13.15
CA LYS A 40 16.92 5.70 13.68
C LYS A 40 15.46 5.31 13.49
N ASN A 41 15.18 4.37 12.60
CA ASN A 41 13.82 3.91 12.35
C ASN A 41 13.42 2.87 13.40
N PRO A 42 12.40 3.13 14.24
CA PRO A 42 11.96 2.20 15.26
C PRO A 42 11.36 0.91 14.67
N TYR A 43 10.88 0.96 13.43
CA TYR A 43 10.18 -0.16 12.77
C TYR A 43 11.11 -1.05 11.95
N CYS A 44 12.22 -0.55 11.40
CA CYS A 44 13.16 -1.34 10.61
C CYS A 44 14.35 -1.81 11.48
N LYS A 45 14.45 -3.11 11.71
CA LYS A 45 15.55 -3.71 12.50
C LYS A 45 16.80 -3.94 11.68
N ASN A 46 16.65 -4.36 10.43
CA ASN A 46 17.76 -4.73 9.57
C ASN A 46 17.38 -4.65 8.10
N VAL A 47 18.41 -4.48 7.26
CA VAL A 47 18.32 -4.61 5.80
C VAL A 47 19.33 -5.65 5.37
N GLU A 48 18.85 -6.68 4.70
CA GLU A 48 19.64 -7.74 4.10
C GLU A 48 19.73 -7.54 2.59
N ILE A 49 20.94 -7.48 2.05
CA ILE A 49 21.18 -7.35 0.61
C ILE A 49 21.37 -8.77 0.06
N ARG A 50 20.58 -9.15 -0.94
CA ARG A 50 20.65 -10.43 -1.65
C ARG A 50 21.02 -10.18 -3.12
N GLU A 51 21.33 -11.24 -3.85
CA GLU A 51 21.66 -11.15 -5.29
C GLU A 51 20.46 -10.63 -6.12
N ASP A 52 19.26 -10.97 -5.72
CA ASP A 52 18.00 -10.64 -6.42
C ASP A 52 17.26 -9.41 -5.85
N GLY A 53 17.72 -8.85 -4.72
CA GLY A 53 17.05 -7.70 -4.13
C GLY A 53 17.51 -7.38 -2.72
N ILE A 54 16.64 -6.67 -1.98
CA ILE A 54 16.84 -6.39 -0.57
C ILE A 54 15.68 -6.93 0.25
N VAL A 55 15.97 -7.34 1.49
CA VAL A 55 14.96 -7.72 2.48
C VAL A 55 15.01 -6.72 3.62
N LEU A 56 13.91 -6.02 3.84
CA LEU A 56 13.69 -5.19 5.03
C LEU A 56 13.10 -6.05 6.13
N LYS A 57 13.76 -6.09 7.29
CA LYS A 57 13.29 -6.82 8.47
C LYS A 57 12.75 -5.82 9.49
N THR A 58 11.47 -5.88 9.74
CA THR A 58 10.81 -5.13 10.81
C THR A 58 10.81 -5.93 12.11
N GLN A 59 9.97 -5.59 13.08
CA GLN A 59 9.81 -6.39 14.29
C GLN A 59 9.20 -7.76 13.99
N ASP A 60 8.22 -7.79 13.12
CA ASP A 60 7.29 -8.91 12.98
C ASP A 60 7.26 -9.49 11.57
N ILE A 61 7.66 -8.71 10.54
CA ILE A 61 7.61 -9.13 9.15
C ILE A 61 8.93 -8.85 8.40
N GLU A 62 9.15 -9.63 7.35
CA GLU A 62 10.22 -9.45 6.37
C GLU A 62 9.60 -9.08 5.02
N LEU A 63 10.10 -7.99 4.39
CA LEU A 63 9.62 -7.53 3.10
C LEU A 63 10.76 -7.56 2.08
N PHE A 64 10.57 -8.32 1.01
CA PHE A 64 11.47 -8.38 -0.12
C PHE A 64 11.11 -7.31 -1.15
N PHE A 65 12.13 -6.64 -1.67
CA PHE A 65 12.04 -5.70 -2.78
C PHE A 65 13.05 -6.08 -3.86
N ASP A 66 12.58 -6.21 -5.08
CA ASP A 66 13.44 -6.44 -6.24
C ASP A 66 14.27 -5.19 -6.55
N MET A 67 15.57 -5.38 -6.77
CA MET A 67 16.50 -4.28 -7.05
C MET A 67 16.26 -3.62 -8.40
N THR A 68 15.54 -4.28 -9.31
CA THR A 68 15.34 -3.78 -10.66
C THR A 68 14.08 -2.94 -10.80
N GLN A 69 13.08 -3.13 -9.93
CA GLN A 69 11.74 -2.64 -10.15
C GLN A 69 11.16 -1.80 -9.00
N ASN A 70 11.51 -2.07 -7.75
CA ASN A 70 10.80 -1.53 -6.59
C ASN A 70 11.67 -0.93 -5.49
N ILE A 71 12.90 -0.54 -5.79
CA ILE A 71 13.83 -0.04 -4.76
C ILE A 71 13.34 1.25 -4.09
N CYS A 72 12.55 2.06 -4.79
CA CYS A 72 11.97 3.30 -4.26
C CYS A 72 10.97 3.03 -3.13
N ARG A 73 10.24 1.91 -3.16
CA ARG A 73 9.29 1.51 -2.10
C ARG A 73 9.97 1.14 -0.79
N ALA A 74 11.18 0.58 -0.86
CA ALA A 74 11.99 0.33 0.32
C ALA A 74 12.31 1.64 1.08
N GLU A 75 12.46 2.76 0.36
CA GLU A 75 12.72 4.08 0.93
C GLU A 75 11.53 4.57 1.77
N THR A 76 10.29 4.41 1.28
CA THR A 76 9.07 4.77 2.00
C THR A 76 8.95 4.02 3.33
N ILE A 77 9.26 2.72 3.33
CA ILE A 77 9.22 1.89 4.54
C ILE A 77 10.39 2.23 5.47
N LEU A 78 11.57 2.56 4.93
CA LEU A 78 12.73 2.95 5.72
C LEU A 78 12.56 4.29 6.43
N ILE A 79 11.79 5.20 5.84
CA ILE A 79 11.59 6.57 6.33
C ILE A 79 10.23 6.72 7.03
N GLY A 80 9.26 5.83 6.74
CA GLY A 80 7.87 5.98 7.11
C GLY A 80 7.52 5.58 8.55
N THR A 81 6.42 6.14 9.05
CA THR A 81 5.78 5.86 10.34
C THR A 81 4.70 4.79 10.24
N GLU A 82 4.68 4.03 9.16
CA GLU A 82 3.58 3.14 8.75
C GLU A 82 3.28 1.96 9.74
N GLY A 83 4.16 1.70 10.71
CA GLY A 83 3.89 0.71 11.78
C GLY A 83 2.77 1.15 12.72
N GLU A 84 2.71 2.45 13.05
CA GLU A 84 1.67 3.01 13.93
C GLU A 84 0.26 2.89 13.33
N GLU A 85 0.17 2.95 12.02
CA GLU A 85 -1.08 2.85 11.28
C GLU A 85 -1.69 1.45 11.38
N ILE A 86 -0.88 0.39 11.21
CA ILE A 86 -1.33 -1.00 11.35
C ILE A 86 -1.78 -1.26 12.80
N ASP A 87 -1.03 -0.79 13.79
CA ASP A 87 -1.38 -0.93 15.20
C ASP A 87 -2.70 -0.24 15.52
N PHE A 88 -2.96 0.93 14.92
CA PHE A 88 -4.23 1.62 15.12
C PHE A 88 -5.39 0.92 14.40
N MET A 89 -5.23 0.51 13.14
CA MET A 89 -6.23 -0.28 12.41
C MET A 89 -6.62 -1.55 13.16
N SER A 90 -5.65 -2.25 13.74
CA SER A 90 -5.84 -3.51 14.48
C SER A 90 -6.83 -3.39 15.64
N ARG A 91 -7.01 -2.20 16.20
CA ARG A 91 -7.96 -1.96 17.31
C ARG A 91 -9.42 -2.06 16.88
N PHE A 92 -9.70 -1.94 15.59
CA PHE A 92 -11.04 -2.01 15.01
C PHE A 92 -11.35 -3.38 14.41
N ILE A 93 -10.43 -4.33 14.53
CA ILE A 93 -10.54 -5.68 13.99
C ILE A 93 -10.84 -6.66 15.14
N PRO A 94 -11.99 -7.33 15.12
CA PRO A 94 -12.33 -8.32 16.15
C PRO A 94 -11.56 -9.63 15.98
N ALA A 95 -11.49 -10.44 17.02
CA ALA A 95 -10.95 -11.78 16.95
C ALA A 95 -11.68 -12.65 15.91
N GLY A 96 -10.95 -13.49 15.18
CA GLY A 96 -11.49 -14.33 14.12
C GLY A 96 -12.10 -13.55 12.96
N ALA A 97 -11.60 -12.35 12.68
CA ALA A 97 -12.13 -11.47 11.64
C ALA A 97 -11.95 -12.00 10.23
N THR A 98 -12.83 -11.60 9.32
CA THR A 98 -12.59 -11.62 7.89
C THR A 98 -12.21 -10.22 7.43
N ILE A 99 -11.05 -10.11 6.78
CA ILE A 99 -10.42 -8.84 6.42
C ILE A 99 -10.17 -8.81 4.90
N PHE A 100 -10.51 -7.70 4.26
CA PHE A 100 -10.13 -7.43 2.87
C PHE A 100 -9.08 -6.31 2.84
N ASP A 101 -7.93 -6.57 2.22
CA ASP A 101 -6.89 -5.58 1.90
C ASP A 101 -6.92 -5.34 0.38
N ILE A 102 -7.57 -4.24 -0.02
CA ILE A 102 -7.78 -3.86 -1.42
C ILE A 102 -6.70 -2.86 -1.82
N GLY A 103 -5.93 -3.20 -2.87
CA GLY A 103 -4.68 -2.54 -3.19
C GLY A 103 -3.58 -2.99 -2.21
N ALA A 104 -3.43 -4.32 -2.07
CA ALA A 104 -2.50 -4.91 -1.11
C ALA A 104 -1.03 -4.64 -1.45
N ASN A 105 -0.74 -4.24 -2.68
CA ASN A 105 0.59 -3.93 -3.15
C ASN A 105 1.54 -5.13 -2.89
N VAL A 106 2.72 -4.91 -2.30
CA VAL A 106 3.67 -5.99 -1.94
C VAL A 106 3.31 -6.71 -0.62
N GLY A 107 2.15 -6.44 -0.03
CA GLY A 107 1.60 -7.18 1.11
C GLY A 107 1.99 -6.67 2.49
N ARG A 108 2.48 -5.46 2.63
CA ARG A 108 2.92 -4.93 3.92
C ARG A 108 1.79 -4.88 4.95
N VAL A 109 0.62 -4.32 4.56
CA VAL A 109 -0.54 -4.23 5.46
C VAL A 109 -1.11 -5.62 5.73
N SER A 110 -1.29 -6.44 4.69
CA SER A 110 -1.76 -7.82 4.83
C SER A 110 -0.92 -8.63 5.81
N LEU A 111 0.42 -8.56 5.70
CA LEU A 111 1.34 -9.26 6.60
C LEU A 111 1.30 -8.70 8.02
N GLY A 112 1.26 -7.38 8.18
CA GLY A 112 1.16 -6.76 9.50
C GLY A 112 -0.14 -7.15 10.22
N LEU A 113 -1.26 -7.15 9.51
CA LEU A 113 -2.55 -7.60 10.05
C LEU A 113 -2.57 -9.11 10.33
N ALA A 114 -1.92 -9.94 9.49
CA ALA A 114 -1.79 -11.38 9.73
C ALA A 114 -1.04 -11.67 11.02
N LYS A 115 0.03 -10.94 11.31
CA LYS A 115 0.79 -11.08 12.55
C LYS A 115 0.03 -10.58 13.78
N ALA A 116 -0.76 -9.50 13.62
CA ALA A 116 -1.56 -8.95 14.72
C ALA A 116 -2.81 -9.78 15.04
N HIS A 117 -3.33 -10.54 14.06
CA HIS A 117 -4.61 -11.27 14.13
C HIS A 117 -4.46 -12.70 13.58
N GLU A 118 -3.72 -13.54 14.29
CA GLU A 118 -3.39 -14.92 13.87
C GLU A 118 -4.62 -15.82 13.62
N ASP A 119 -5.78 -15.48 14.19
CA ASP A 119 -7.04 -16.21 14.04
C ASP A 119 -7.96 -15.64 12.93
N SER A 120 -7.52 -14.61 12.21
CA SER A 120 -8.29 -13.98 11.14
C SER A 120 -8.19 -14.72 9.82
N THR A 121 -9.04 -14.36 8.86
CA THR A 121 -8.89 -14.72 7.44
C THR A 121 -8.71 -13.46 6.63
N ILE A 122 -7.57 -13.34 5.96
CA ILE A 122 -7.23 -12.14 5.17
C ILE A 122 -7.31 -12.47 3.69
N TYR A 123 -7.98 -11.60 2.94
CA TYR A 123 -8.04 -11.61 1.48
C TYR A 123 -7.30 -10.38 0.97
N ALA A 124 -6.20 -10.59 0.27
CA ALA A 124 -5.35 -9.54 -0.29
C ALA A 124 -5.53 -9.44 -1.80
N PHE A 125 -5.84 -8.25 -2.31
CA PHE A 125 -6.15 -8.03 -3.73
C PHE A 125 -5.16 -7.04 -4.33
N GLU A 126 -4.45 -7.48 -5.38
CA GLU A 126 -3.50 -6.65 -6.12
C GLU A 126 -3.66 -6.90 -7.62
N PRO A 127 -4.06 -5.89 -8.42
CA PRO A 127 -4.33 -6.08 -9.84
C PRO A 127 -3.08 -6.14 -10.72
N VAL A 128 -1.94 -5.55 -10.31
CA VAL A 128 -0.72 -5.49 -11.12
C VAL A 128 0.07 -6.77 -10.95
N GLU A 129 0.25 -7.53 -12.03
CA GLU A 129 0.88 -8.86 -12.02
C GLU A 129 2.25 -8.86 -11.33
N GLU A 130 3.09 -7.89 -11.65
CA GLU A 130 4.42 -7.78 -11.10
C GLU A 130 4.41 -7.50 -9.59
N THR A 131 3.56 -6.58 -9.15
CA THR A 131 3.35 -6.26 -7.74
C THR A 131 2.73 -7.44 -6.99
N PHE A 132 1.78 -8.15 -7.64
CA PHE A 132 1.17 -9.36 -7.11
C PHE A 132 2.21 -10.49 -6.88
N HIS A 133 3.16 -10.68 -7.80
CA HIS A 133 4.27 -11.62 -7.58
C HIS A 133 5.14 -11.22 -6.39
N GLY A 134 5.32 -9.90 -6.18
CA GLY A 134 5.98 -9.37 -4.97
C GLY A 134 5.21 -9.70 -3.70
N LEU A 135 3.88 -9.54 -3.71
CA LEU A 135 2.97 -9.93 -2.62
C LEU A 135 3.13 -11.42 -2.30
N GLU A 136 2.99 -12.30 -3.30
CA GLU A 136 3.14 -13.75 -3.08
C GLU A 136 4.53 -14.12 -2.53
N LYS A 137 5.59 -13.48 -3.03
CA LYS A 137 6.96 -13.70 -2.54
C LYS A 137 7.08 -13.30 -1.07
N ASN A 138 6.49 -12.17 -0.68
CA ASN A 138 6.49 -11.70 0.69
C ASN A 138 5.64 -12.57 1.62
N LEU A 139 4.50 -13.07 1.17
CA LEU A 139 3.71 -14.04 1.94
C LEU A 139 4.53 -15.30 2.22
N ARG A 140 5.17 -15.89 1.21
CA ARG A 140 6.05 -17.06 1.37
C ARG A 140 7.24 -16.78 2.29
N LEU A 141 7.85 -15.61 2.19
CA LEU A 141 8.99 -15.23 3.04
C LEU A 141 8.63 -15.19 4.53
N ASN A 142 7.37 -14.89 4.85
CA ASN A 142 6.85 -14.81 6.21
C ASN A 142 6.08 -16.07 6.65
N GLY A 143 5.88 -17.05 5.77
CA GLY A 143 5.09 -18.27 6.04
C GLY A 143 3.59 -18.01 6.20
N GLU A 144 3.05 -17.00 5.50
CA GLU A 144 1.66 -16.53 5.64
C GLU A 144 0.76 -16.89 4.44
N GLU A 145 1.22 -17.71 3.49
CA GLU A 145 0.47 -18.06 2.28
C GLU A 145 -0.81 -18.89 2.53
N GLU A 146 -0.90 -19.56 3.67
CA GLU A 146 -2.13 -20.26 4.08
C GLU A 146 -3.09 -19.35 4.87
N HIS A 147 -2.57 -18.31 5.51
CA HIS A 147 -3.32 -17.36 6.32
C HIS A 147 -3.87 -16.20 5.48
N VAL A 148 -3.09 -15.71 4.51
CA VAL A 148 -3.45 -14.63 3.60
C VAL A 148 -3.74 -15.19 2.21
N LYS A 149 -4.99 -15.08 1.76
CA LYS A 149 -5.45 -15.51 0.43
C LYS A 149 -5.22 -14.37 -0.55
N ALA A 150 -4.19 -14.46 -1.38
CA ALA A 150 -3.86 -13.46 -2.38
C ALA A 150 -4.64 -13.69 -3.69
N TYR A 151 -5.15 -12.59 -4.28
CA TYR A 151 -5.90 -12.58 -5.52
C TYR A 151 -5.30 -11.56 -6.49
N HIS A 152 -4.92 -12.05 -7.69
CA HIS A 152 -4.44 -11.19 -8.78
C HIS A 152 -5.63 -10.54 -9.50
N MET A 153 -6.23 -9.54 -8.87
CA MET A 153 -7.37 -8.79 -9.40
C MET A 153 -7.57 -7.50 -8.60
N GLY A 154 -8.33 -6.56 -9.18
CA GLY A 154 -8.81 -5.38 -8.48
C GLY A 154 -10.32 -5.39 -8.27
N PHE A 155 -10.84 -4.31 -7.68
CA PHE A 155 -12.27 -4.06 -7.58
C PHE A 155 -12.68 -2.79 -8.31
N TYR A 156 -13.89 -2.79 -8.85
CA TYR A 156 -14.49 -1.65 -9.53
C TYR A 156 -16.02 -1.67 -9.41
N SER A 157 -16.70 -0.70 -10.03
CA SER A 157 -18.17 -0.62 -10.03
C SER A 157 -18.87 -1.69 -10.86
N GLU A 158 -18.14 -2.35 -11.74
CA GLU A 158 -18.60 -3.44 -12.61
C GLU A 158 -17.45 -4.41 -12.91
N SER A 159 -17.80 -5.69 -13.11
CA SER A 159 -16.83 -6.76 -13.38
C SER A 159 -16.33 -6.69 -14.81
N GLY A 160 -15.06 -7.00 -15.06
CA GLY A 160 -14.47 -7.02 -16.40
C GLY A 160 -12.96 -6.87 -16.38
N ASP A 161 -12.40 -6.51 -17.53
CA ASP A 161 -10.99 -6.20 -17.68
C ASP A 161 -10.82 -4.70 -17.87
N LEU A 162 -10.01 -4.06 -17.01
CA LEU A 162 -9.74 -2.63 -17.04
C LEU A 162 -8.28 -2.35 -17.34
N LYS A 163 -8.04 -1.21 -18.00
CA LYS A 163 -6.69 -0.70 -18.26
C LYS A 163 -6.17 0.02 -17.01
N PHE A 164 -4.99 -0.36 -16.58
CA PHE A 164 -4.21 0.31 -15.55
C PHE A 164 -3.00 1.00 -16.16
N PHE A 165 -2.63 2.12 -15.59
CA PHE A 165 -1.44 2.89 -15.93
C PHE A 165 -0.43 2.72 -14.81
N VAL A 166 0.69 2.07 -15.12
CA VAL A 166 1.76 1.76 -14.15
C VAL A 166 2.94 2.68 -14.44
N PRO A 167 3.34 3.56 -13.52
CA PRO A 167 4.54 4.36 -13.66
C PRO A 167 5.79 3.47 -13.69
N ALA A 168 6.84 3.90 -14.41
CA ALA A 168 8.12 3.17 -14.48
C ALA A 168 8.78 2.95 -13.10
N ALA A 169 8.43 3.77 -12.11
CA ALA A 169 8.87 3.61 -10.72
C ALA A 169 7.95 2.70 -9.88
N ASN A 170 6.87 2.18 -10.45
CA ASN A 170 5.91 1.23 -9.87
C ASN A 170 5.32 1.61 -8.49
N GLU A 171 5.29 2.89 -8.11
CA GLU A 171 4.85 3.29 -6.77
C GLU A 171 3.33 3.36 -6.64
N ALA A 172 2.63 3.63 -7.75
CA ALA A 172 1.19 3.81 -7.75
C ALA A 172 0.61 3.42 -9.11
N ALA A 173 0.08 2.20 -9.21
CA ALA A 173 -0.71 1.84 -10.39
C ALA A 173 -2.11 2.45 -10.27
N SER A 174 -2.58 3.13 -11.30
CA SER A 174 -3.89 3.78 -11.31
C SER A 174 -4.67 3.44 -12.56
N LEU A 175 -6.01 3.38 -12.46
CA LEU A 175 -6.92 3.25 -13.62
C LEU A 175 -6.96 4.49 -14.51
N ARG A 176 -6.32 5.58 -14.11
CA ARG A 176 -6.19 6.82 -14.87
C ARG A 176 -4.73 7.25 -14.98
N PRO A 177 -4.31 7.86 -16.09
CA PRO A 177 -2.95 8.33 -16.24
C PRO A 177 -2.56 9.29 -15.12
N ILE A 178 -1.39 9.04 -14.51
CA ILE A 178 -0.84 9.92 -13.48
C ILE A 178 -0.15 11.07 -14.20
N THR A 179 -0.79 12.24 -14.21
CA THR A 179 -0.29 13.45 -14.90
C THR A 179 0.34 14.45 -13.94
N ASP A 180 0.39 14.15 -12.64
CA ASP A 180 0.81 15.10 -11.62
C ASP A 180 2.34 15.24 -11.57
N THR A 181 2.78 16.49 -11.69
CA THR A 181 4.18 16.93 -11.55
C THR A 181 4.78 16.67 -10.16
N TYR A 182 4.02 16.13 -9.20
CA TYR A 182 4.51 15.84 -7.85
C TYR A 182 5.55 14.70 -7.82
N TYR A 183 5.46 13.76 -8.73
CA TYR A 183 6.51 12.74 -8.94
C TYR A 183 7.72 13.32 -9.71
N PHE A 184 7.60 14.54 -10.22
CA PHE A 184 8.62 15.25 -10.99
C PHE A 184 8.89 16.59 -10.33
N LYS A 185 9.82 16.66 -9.36
CA LYS A 185 10.22 17.95 -8.74
C LYS A 185 10.68 18.90 -9.82
N GLU A 186 10.07 20.09 -9.90
CA GLU A 186 10.65 21.24 -10.59
C GLU A 186 12.05 21.50 -10.00
N GLY A 187 13.08 21.23 -10.78
CA GLY A 187 14.48 21.46 -10.38
C GLY A 187 15.41 20.28 -10.64
N ASP A 188 14.91 19.08 -10.87
CA ASP A 188 15.73 18.00 -11.39
C ASP A 188 15.99 18.27 -12.87
N GLN A 189 17.23 18.74 -13.17
CA GLN A 189 17.71 18.91 -14.55
C GLN A 189 17.98 17.56 -15.25
N GLY A 190 17.35 16.51 -14.82
CA GLY A 190 17.16 15.25 -15.53
C GLY A 190 16.05 15.44 -16.53
N GLN A 191 16.41 15.96 -17.70
CA GLN A 191 15.51 16.22 -18.80
C GLN A 191 14.63 15.01 -19.14
N GLY A 192 13.29 15.12 -18.99
CA GLY A 192 12.35 14.69 -19.99
C GLY A 192 12.10 13.20 -20.21
N GLU A 193 12.75 12.26 -19.53
CA GLU A 193 12.63 10.83 -19.86
C GLU A 193 11.63 10.03 -19.01
N CYS A 194 11.12 10.59 -17.91
CA CYS A 194 10.15 9.88 -17.06
C CYS A 194 8.68 10.00 -17.52
N GLN A 195 8.31 11.04 -18.26
CA GLN A 195 6.94 11.20 -18.77
C GLN A 195 6.57 10.17 -19.87
N ASP A 196 7.56 9.52 -20.49
CA ASP A 196 7.36 8.62 -21.64
C ASP A 196 7.21 7.12 -21.25
N ARG A 197 7.12 6.77 -19.96
CA ARG A 197 7.07 5.38 -19.51
C ARG A 197 5.93 5.08 -18.53
N LEU A 198 4.69 5.45 -18.92
CA LEU A 198 3.51 4.82 -18.35
C LEU A 198 3.27 3.53 -19.14
N GLU A 199 3.39 2.40 -18.49
CA GLU A 199 2.98 1.13 -19.08
C GLU A 199 1.47 0.97 -18.92
N GLU A 200 0.78 0.67 -20.03
CA GLU A 200 -0.62 0.29 -20.00
C GLU A 200 -0.71 -1.22 -19.86
N ILE A 201 -1.30 -1.69 -18.78
CA ILE A 201 -1.59 -3.11 -18.55
C ILE A 201 -3.10 -3.31 -18.44
N VAL A 202 -3.57 -4.53 -18.71
CA VAL A 202 -4.97 -4.91 -18.56
C VAL A 202 -5.07 -5.88 -17.37
N CYS A 203 -5.90 -5.53 -16.40
CA CYS A 203 -6.07 -6.33 -15.19
C CYS A 203 -7.55 -6.69 -14.98
N PRO A 204 -7.84 -7.90 -14.49
CA PRO A 204 -9.20 -8.30 -14.14
C PRO A 204 -9.69 -7.51 -12.93
N VAL A 205 -10.94 -7.11 -12.97
CA VAL A 205 -11.65 -6.51 -11.85
C VAL A 205 -13.00 -7.18 -11.63
N ASP A 206 -13.46 -7.19 -10.40
CA ASP A 206 -14.80 -7.67 -10.03
C ASP A 206 -15.52 -6.61 -9.21
N THR A 207 -16.80 -6.79 -8.92
CA THR A 207 -17.47 -6.01 -7.89
C THR A 207 -17.27 -6.65 -6.52
N LEU A 208 -17.30 -5.85 -5.44
CA LEU A 208 -17.25 -6.39 -4.09
C LEU A 208 -18.42 -7.34 -3.81
N ASP A 209 -19.60 -6.98 -4.29
CA ASP A 209 -20.82 -7.77 -4.10
C ASP A 209 -20.71 -9.13 -4.80
N ASP A 210 -20.27 -9.17 -6.07
CA ASP A 210 -20.07 -10.41 -6.82
C ASP A 210 -18.99 -11.30 -6.20
N PHE A 211 -17.86 -10.70 -5.76
CA PHE A 211 -16.79 -11.45 -5.12
C PHE A 211 -17.26 -12.13 -3.83
N VAL A 212 -17.95 -11.39 -2.97
CA VAL A 212 -18.48 -11.88 -1.70
C VAL A 212 -19.49 -13.02 -1.93
N GLU A 213 -20.36 -12.91 -2.95
CA GLU A 213 -21.28 -13.95 -3.34
C GLU A 213 -20.57 -15.19 -3.90
N LYS A 214 -19.67 -15.02 -4.88
CA LYS A 214 -18.91 -16.10 -5.53
C LYS A 214 -18.06 -16.91 -4.55
N HIS A 215 -17.49 -16.26 -3.55
CA HIS A 215 -16.60 -16.89 -2.56
C HIS A 215 -17.31 -17.26 -1.26
N ASP A 216 -18.64 -17.13 -1.20
CA ASP A 216 -19.46 -17.45 -0.03
C ASP A 216 -18.99 -16.75 1.27
N VAL A 217 -18.54 -15.50 1.17
CA VAL A 217 -18.07 -14.70 2.32
C VAL A 217 -19.27 -14.25 3.14
N LYS A 218 -19.56 -14.94 4.24
CA LYS A 218 -20.73 -14.68 5.10
C LYS A 218 -20.47 -13.57 6.14
N ARG A 219 -19.24 -13.25 6.39
CA ARG A 219 -18.81 -12.24 7.36
C ARG A 219 -17.65 -11.46 6.77
N LEU A 220 -17.74 -10.15 6.86
CA LEU A 220 -16.67 -9.23 6.53
C LEU A 220 -16.64 -8.16 7.62
N ASP A 221 -15.52 -8.06 8.32
CA ASP A 221 -15.41 -7.22 9.51
C ASP A 221 -14.62 -5.96 9.25
N PHE A 222 -13.62 -6.05 8.37
CA PHE A 222 -12.74 -4.93 8.09
C PHE A 222 -12.35 -4.90 6.60
N ILE A 223 -12.32 -3.70 6.03
CA ILE A 223 -11.79 -3.42 4.69
C ILE A 223 -10.74 -2.32 4.80
N LYS A 224 -9.51 -2.58 4.35
CA LYS A 224 -8.59 -1.52 3.93
C LYS A 224 -8.76 -1.34 2.44
N CYS A 225 -8.93 -0.10 1.98
CA CYS A 225 -9.03 0.24 0.56
C CYS A 225 -8.11 1.42 0.24
N ASP A 226 -7.16 1.16 -0.66
CA ASP A 226 -6.20 2.14 -1.15
C ASP A 226 -5.91 1.79 -2.60
N THR A 227 -6.53 2.52 -3.53
CA THR A 227 -6.58 2.19 -4.95
C THR A 227 -6.23 3.39 -5.84
N GLU A 228 -5.50 4.37 -5.24
CA GLU A 228 -4.95 5.51 -5.97
C GLU A 228 -6.01 6.34 -6.73
N GLY A 229 -7.20 6.47 -6.11
CA GLY A 229 -8.31 7.28 -6.59
C GLY A 229 -9.54 6.51 -7.09
N ALA A 230 -9.49 5.19 -7.20
CA ALA A 230 -10.64 4.39 -7.63
C ALA A 230 -11.60 4.00 -6.48
N GLU A 231 -11.39 4.50 -5.25
CA GLU A 231 -12.12 4.11 -4.04
C GLU A 231 -13.65 4.22 -4.22
N LYS A 232 -14.13 5.34 -4.79
CA LYS A 232 -15.57 5.51 -5.05
C LYS A 232 -16.15 4.42 -5.94
N MET A 233 -15.39 3.99 -6.97
CA MET A 233 -15.79 2.93 -7.90
C MET A 233 -15.83 1.59 -7.19
N VAL A 234 -14.81 1.29 -6.38
CA VAL A 234 -14.76 0.08 -5.54
C VAL A 234 -15.97 0.01 -4.63
N PHE A 235 -16.26 1.09 -3.89
CA PHE A 235 -17.39 1.14 -2.96
C PHE A 235 -18.74 1.08 -3.67
N SER A 236 -18.86 1.65 -4.87
CA SER A 236 -20.07 1.57 -5.67
C SER A 236 -20.39 0.13 -6.11
N GLY A 237 -19.37 -0.73 -6.24
CA GLY A 237 -19.52 -2.16 -6.54
C GLY A 237 -19.83 -3.03 -5.32
N GLY A 238 -20.03 -2.44 -4.12
CA GLY A 238 -20.20 -3.16 -2.86
C GLY A 238 -21.43 -2.73 -2.04
N ILE A 239 -22.51 -2.34 -2.70
CA ILE A 239 -23.70 -1.79 -2.03
C ILE A 239 -24.27 -2.77 -0.99
N HIS A 240 -24.36 -4.07 -1.32
CA HIS A 240 -24.82 -5.12 -0.41
C HIS A 240 -23.81 -5.39 0.70
N VAL A 241 -22.50 -5.39 0.39
CA VAL A 241 -21.44 -5.52 1.39
C VAL A 241 -21.59 -4.45 2.48
N PHE A 242 -21.75 -3.19 2.10
CA PHE A 242 -21.81 -2.11 3.08
C PHE A 242 -23.16 -2.02 3.82
N ARG A 243 -24.27 -2.41 3.20
CA ARG A 243 -25.59 -2.39 3.83
C ARG A 243 -25.84 -3.61 4.72
N ASP A 244 -25.36 -4.78 4.32
CA ASP A 244 -25.72 -6.05 4.95
C ASP A 244 -24.60 -6.56 5.88
N LEU A 245 -23.34 -6.62 5.40
CA LEU A 245 -22.19 -7.08 6.20
C LEU A 245 -21.64 -5.97 7.09
N ARG A 246 -21.69 -4.72 6.63
CA ARG A 246 -21.32 -3.52 7.40
C ARG A 246 -19.92 -3.62 8.01
N PRO A 247 -18.82 -3.83 7.21
CA PRO A 247 -17.47 -3.83 7.74
C PRO A 247 -17.06 -2.45 8.27
N VAL A 248 -16.08 -2.39 9.16
CA VAL A 248 -15.30 -1.16 9.35
C VAL A 248 -14.48 -0.95 8.08
N VAL A 249 -14.42 0.28 7.59
CA VAL A 249 -13.63 0.61 6.41
C VAL A 249 -12.53 1.60 6.80
N TYR A 250 -11.31 1.32 6.38
CA TYR A 250 -10.17 2.22 6.41
C TYR A 250 -9.73 2.49 4.99
N THR A 251 -9.64 3.76 4.60
CA THR A 251 -9.36 4.11 3.21
C THR A 251 -8.58 5.41 3.09
N GLU A 252 -7.66 5.44 2.11
CA GLU A 252 -7.05 6.69 1.69
C GLU A 252 -8.04 7.49 0.82
N MET A 253 -8.17 8.80 1.09
CA MET A 253 -8.96 9.71 0.23
C MET A 253 -8.14 10.96 -0.06
N LEU A 254 -7.65 11.08 -1.29
CA LEU A 254 -6.92 12.25 -1.76
C LEU A 254 -7.69 12.96 -2.87
N ARG A 255 -7.93 14.28 -2.68
CA ARG A 255 -8.63 15.11 -3.70
C ARG A 255 -7.96 15.03 -5.08
N LYS A 256 -6.63 15.04 -5.13
CA LYS A 256 -5.87 14.96 -6.39
C LYS A 256 -6.08 13.60 -7.10
N HIS A 257 -6.18 12.49 -6.34
CA HIS A 257 -6.43 11.16 -6.88
C HIS A 257 -7.88 11.04 -7.35
N ALA A 258 -8.84 11.43 -6.52
CA ALA A 258 -10.27 11.45 -6.85
C ALA A 258 -10.59 12.30 -8.09
N ALA A 259 -9.92 13.45 -8.24
CA ALA A 259 -10.11 14.33 -9.39
C ALA A 259 -9.77 13.68 -10.74
N ARG A 260 -8.85 12.69 -10.77
CA ARG A 260 -8.55 11.90 -11.99
C ARG A 260 -9.73 11.06 -12.44
N PHE A 261 -10.64 10.73 -11.53
CA PHE A 261 -11.85 9.93 -11.75
C PHE A 261 -13.11 10.80 -11.78
N ASP A 262 -12.96 12.11 -11.94
CA ASP A 262 -14.06 13.08 -12.06
C ASP A 262 -15.03 13.09 -10.85
N TYR A 263 -14.52 12.85 -9.62
CA TYR A 263 -15.31 12.98 -8.39
C TYR A 263 -14.53 13.69 -7.28
N HIS A 264 -15.26 14.12 -6.24
CA HIS A 264 -14.67 14.66 -5.01
C HIS A 264 -14.83 13.68 -3.85
N PRO A 265 -13.87 13.51 -2.93
CA PRO A 265 -13.96 12.57 -1.81
C PRO A 265 -15.21 12.71 -0.94
N ASN A 266 -15.81 13.90 -0.89
CA ASN A 266 -17.08 14.10 -0.20
C ASN A 266 -18.22 13.22 -0.73
N GLU A 267 -18.16 12.79 -1.99
CA GLU A 267 -19.15 11.87 -2.56
C GLU A 267 -19.06 10.48 -1.93
N ILE A 268 -17.84 10.05 -1.51
CA ILE A 268 -17.67 8.83 -0.73
C ILE A 268 -18.29 9.02 0.67
N ILE A 269 -18.04 10.16 1.32
CA ILE A 269 -18.62 10.47 2.65
C ILE A 269 -20.16 10.45 2.58
N GLU A 270 -20.72 11.09 1.57
CA GLU A 270 -22.19 11.11 1.35
C GLU A 270 -22.75 9.70 1.11
N MET A 271 -22.06 8.88 0.32
CA MET A 271 -22.46 7.51 0.02
C MET A 271 -22.48 6.64 1.28
N PHE A 272 -21.42 6.68 2.08
CA PHE A 272 -21.36 5.95 3.35
C PHE A 272 -22.35 6.46 4.38
N THR A 273 -22.56 7.77 4.46
CA THR A 273 -23.59 8.37 5.32
C THR A 273 -24.99 7.86 4.93
N GLY A 274 -25.26 7.72 3.63
CA GLY A 274 -26.50 7.13 3.13
C GLY A 274 -26.70 5.66 3.51
N TRP A 275 -25.64 4.96 3.90
CA TRP A 275 -25.68 3.57 4.41
C TRP A 275 -25.60 3.48 5.94
N GLY A 276 -25.63 4.61 6.65
CA GLY A 276 -25.64 4.66 8.11
C GLY A 276 -24.24 4.66 8.77
N TYR A 277 -23.20 4.99 8.02
CA TYR A 277 -21.84 5.16 8.55
C TYR A 277 -21.55 6.61 8.91
N GLY A 278 -20.71 6.82 9.92
CA GLY A 278 -19.97 8.06 10.13
C GLY A 278 -18.58 7.97 9.54
N CYS A 279 -18.04 9.12 9.11
CA CYS A 279 -16.65 9.27 8.68
C CYS A 279 -15.82 9.85 9.83
N TYR A 280 -14.59 9.35 10.00
CA TYR A 280 -13.69 9.74 11.10
C TYR A 280 -12.28 9.84 10.60
N THR A 281 -11.51 10.77 11.16
CA THR A 281 -10.05 10.79 11.15
C THR A 281 -9.51 10.22 12.45
N SER A 282 -8.19 10.06 12.56
CA SER A 282 -7.56 9.62 13.79
C SER A 282 -6.59 10.66 14.33
N GLU A 283 -6.70 10.97 15.62
CA GLU A 283 -5.76 11.83 16.33
C GLU A 283 -5.55 11.31 17.75
N ASN A 284 -4.30 11.18 18.18
CA ASN A 284 -3.94 10.70 19.53
C ASN A 284 -4.66 9.40 19.94
N GLU A 285 -4.70 8.43 19.01
CA GLU A 285 -5.37 7.12 19.19
C GLU A 285 -6.89 7.19 19.37
N LYS A 286 -7.52 8.28 18.96
CA LYS A 286 -8.96 8.49 18.99
C LYS A 286 -9.53 8.74 17.58
N LEU A 287 -10.82 8.42 17.43
CA LEU A 287 -11.60 8.75 16.24
C LEU A 287 -12.22 10.14 16.41
N ILE A 288 -11.89 11.03 15.51
CA ILE A 288 -12.45 12.38 15.44
C ILE A 288 -13.48 12.42 14.31
N PRO A 289 -14.74 12.77 14.59
CA PRO A 289 -15.76 12.89 13.56
C PRO A 289 -15.34 13.85 12.44
N PHE A 290 -15.54 13.40 11.21
CA PHE A 290 -15.18 14.17 10.02
C PHE A 290 -16.38 14.27 9.06
N GLU A 291 -16.85 15.47 8.80
CA GLU A 291 -18.06 15.67 8.01
C GLU A 291 -17.79 15.96 6.55
N LYS A 292 -16.72 16.71 6.27
CA LYS A 292 -16.46 17.24 4.92
C LYS A 292 -15.00 17.57 4.70
N MET A 293 -14.46 17.12 3.58
CA MET A 293 -13.14 17.50 3.07
C MET A 293 -13.20 18.83 2.32
N ASP A 294 -12.24 19.71 2.58
CA ASP A 294 -12.03 20.98 1.88
C ASP A 294 -10.54 21.24 1.58
N GLU A 295 -10.21 22.46 1.16
CA GLU A 295 -8.83 22.83 0.79
C GLU A 295 -7.86 22.85 1.97
N SER A 296 -8.36 22.99 3.19
CA SER A 296 -7.55 23.00 4.42
C SER A 296 -7.30 21.60 4.98
N THR A 297 -8.01 20.59 4.48
CA THR A 297 -7.88 19.19 4.94
C THR A 297 -6.49 18.65 4.60
N THR A 298 -5.77 18.23 5.61
CA THR A 298 -4.43 17.62 5.52
C THR A 298 -4.43 16.12 5.73
N GLU A 299 -5.50 15.60 6.32
CA GLU A 299 -5.72 14.18 6.54
C GLU A 299 -5.89 13.45 5.19
N THR A 300 -5.33 12.26 5.13
CA THR A 300 -5.36 11.42 3.92
C THR A 300 -6.09 10.11 4.16
N ASN A 301 -6.10 9.63 5.41
CA ASN A 301 -6.65 8.35 5.80
C ASN A 301 -7.89 8.51 6.69
N PHE A 302 -8.94 7.78 6.37
CA PHE A 302 -10.25 7.92 6.98
C PHE A 302 -10.82 6.57 7.38
N PHE A 303 -11.55 6.57 8.50
CA PHE A 303 -12.33 5.45 8.96
C PHE A 303 -13.81 5.68 8.69
N PHE A 304 -14.51 4.64 8.26
CA PHE A 304 -15.97 4.61 8.20
C PHE A 304 -16.49 3.53 9.15
N LEU A 305 -17.29 3.93 10.13
CA LEU A 305 -17.89 3.04 11.11
C LEU A 305 -19.43 3.18 11.07
N HIS A 306 -20.13 2.03 10.95
CA HIS A 306 -21.59 2.01 10.97
C HIS A 306 -22.13 2.30 12.38
N GLY A 307 -22.98 3.32 12.53
CA GLY A 307 -23.39 3.86 13.84
C GLY A 307 -24.08 2.86 14.77
N GLU A 308 -24.82 1.87 14.21
CA GLU A 308 -25.45 0.81 15.02
C GLU A 308 -24.50 -0.36 15.30
N LYS A 309 -23.86 -0.90 14.22
CA LYS A 309 -23.02 -2.11 14.33
C LYS A 309 -21.76 -1.87 15.16
N HIS A 310 -21.15 -0.70 15.03
CA HIS A 310 -19.86 -0.38 15.66
C HIS A 310 -20.00 0.56 16.85
N ARG A 311 -21.16 0.58 17.52
CA ARG A 311 -21.44 1.47 18.66
C ARG A 311 -20.38 1.33 19.77
N GLU A 312 -20.01 0.10 20.13
CA GLU A 312 -19.02 -0.15 21.18
C GLU A 312 -17.63 0.41 20.82
N LEU A 313 -17.23 0.33 19.54
CA LEU A 313 -15.98 0.92 19.06
C LEU A 313 -16.04 2.44 19.11
N LEU A 314 -17.20 3.03 18.72
CA LEU A 314 -17.42 4.48 18.77
C LEU A 314 -17.45 5.00 20.21
N GLU A 315 -18.03 4.26 21.16
CA GLU A 315 -18.01 4.60 22.59
C GLU A 315 -16.60 4.50 23.20
N LYS A 316 -15.78 3.55 22.70
CA LYS A 316 -14.41 3.31 23.21
C LYS A 316 -13.38 4.27 22.66
N TYR A 317 -13.44 4.58 21.35
CA TYR A 317 -12.43 5.34 20.61
C TYR A 317 -12.92 6.69 20.11
N GLY A 318 -14.21 6.97 20.11
CA GLY A 318 -14.76 8.26 19.76
C GLY A 318 -14.39 9.34 20.78
N ASP A 319 -14.32 10.59 20.30
CA ASP A 319 -14.08 11.77 21.16
C ASP A 319 -15.39 12.34 21.67
#